data_02c19a950540759ae3567911cf337dcc
#
_entry.id   02c19a950540759ae3567911cf337dcc
#
_cell.length_a   1.000
_cell.length_b   1.000
_cell.length_c   1.000
_cell.angle_alpha   90.00
_cell.angle_beta   90.00
_cell.angle_gamma   90.00
#
_symmetry.space_group_name_H-M   'P 1'
#
loop_
_entity.id
_entity.type
_entity.pdbx_description
1 polymer ?
#
loop_
_entity_poly.entity_id
_entity_poly.type
_entity_poly.pdbx_seq_one_letter_code
_entity_poly.pdbx_strand_id
1 'polypeptide(L)'
;MEAIEIRDLTKQYRDVTAVSGLTLSIHAGELFSLLGVNGAGKTTTIKMLSCLTAPTSGDALLCGHSIVKEASQVKSVIAVSPQETAVAPHLTVRENLELMAGVHGFSRQKSADACDAMIQRLDLSSVARKAAGKLSGGWQRRLSIAMALISEPKILFLDEPTLGLDVLARSELWDVIRELKGKSTIILTTHYMEEAEALSDRIGIMKTGRLVACGTAAEIKQLGGSDKMEDAFVNIVKGAAQ
;
A
#
# COMPACT_ATOMS: atom_id res chain seq x y z
N MET A 1 7.87 -17.14 -6.26
CA MET A 1 8.60 -16.15 -7.09
C MET A 1 8.49 -14.82 -6.37
N GLU A 2 9.58 -14.09 -6.23
CA GLU A 2 9.59 -12.78 -5.58
C GLU A 2 8.95 -11.74 -6.50
N ALA A 3 7.99 -10.97 -5.97
CA ALA A 3 7.44 -9.82 -6.66
C ALA A 3 8.27 -8.56 -6.38
N ILE A 4 8.82 -8.48 -5.16
CA ILE A 4 9.67 -7.36 -4.73
C ILE A 4 10.90 -7.91 -4.02
N GLU A 5 12.08 -7.44 -4.42
CA GLU A 5 13.35 -7.68 -3.74
C GLU A 5 13.99 -6.33 -3.42
N ILE A 6 14.13 -6.02 -2.13
CA ILE A 6 14.77 -4.79 -1.65
C ILE A 6 16.16 -5.14 -1.14
N ARG A 7 17.20 -4.43 -1.60
CA ARG A 7 18.61 -4.69 -1.33
C ARG A 7 19.29 -3.44 -0.78
N ASP A 8 19.53 -3.42 0.52
CA ASP A 8 20.24 -2.35 1.26
C ASP A 8 19.72 -0.94 0.94
N LEU A 9 18.38 -0.81 0.83
CA LEU A 9 17.75 0.42 0.38
C LEU A 9 17.83 1.49 1.46
N THR A 10 18.42 2.64 1.10
CA THR A 10 18.66 3.74 2.04
C THR A 10 18.15 5.06 1.45
N LYS A 11 17.51 5.86 2.30
CA LYS A 11 17.13 7.24 1.96
C LYS A 11 17.52 8.21 3.05
N GLN A 12 18.33 9.18 2.68
CA GLN A 12 18.72 10.30 3.51
C GLN A 12 18.18 11.61 2.91
N TYR A 13 17.59 12.45 3.76
CA TYR A 13 17.16 13.80 3.45
C TYR A 13 17.99 14.77 4.31
N ARG A 14 18.94 15.47 3.73
CA ARG A 14 19.88 16.35 4.47
C ARG A 14 20.48 15.57 5.65
N ASP A 15 20.13 15.95 6.89
CA ASP A 15 20.65 15.38 8.12
C ASP A 15 19.80 14.21 8.69
N VAL A 16 18.68 13.86 8.01
CA VAL A 16 17.77 12.82 8.49
C VAL A 16 17.83 11.59 7.59
N THR A 17 18.21 10.45 8.16
CA THR A 17 18.10 9.15 7.50
C THR A 17 16.70 8.59 7.70
N ALA A 18 15.86 8.70 6.68
CA ALA A 18 14.47 8.26 6.74
C ALA A 18 14.31 6.74 6.56
N VAL A 19 15.20 6.09 5.80
CA VAL A 19 15.30 4.63 5.64
C VAL A 19 16.78 4.28 5.61
N SER A 20 17.17 3.24 6.35
CA SER A 20 18.58 2.84 6.53
C SER A 20 18.75 1.34 6.31
N GLY A 21 19.35 0.95 5.18
CA GLY A 21 19.77 -0.43 4.90
C GLY A 21 18.59 -1.43 4.84
N LEU A 22 17.43 -1.01 4.33
CA LEU A 22 16.27 -1.90 4.26
C LEU A 22 16.54 -3.03 3.27
N THR A 23 16.48 -4.28 3.77
CA THR A 23 16.57 -5.50 2.97
C THR A 23 15.39 -6.39 3.28
N LEU A 24 14.62 -6.75 2.25
CA LEU A 24 13.36 -7.48 2.38
C LEU A 24 12.96 -8.08 1.05
N SER A 25 12.36 -9.28 1.06
CA SER A 25 11.67 -9.84 -0.11
C SER A 25 10.18 -10.09 0.18
N ILE A 26 9.35 -9.90 -0.85
CA ILE A 26 7.90 -10.07 -0.80
C ILE A 26 7.51 -10.97 -1.97
N HIS A 27 6.74 -12.03 -1.68
CA HIS A 27 6.32 -13.00 -2.67
C HIS A 27 5.17 -12.48 -3.56
N ALA A 28 5.07 -13.03 -4.75
CA ALA A 28 3.95 -12.71 -5.65
C ALA A 28 2.61 -13.15 -5.03
N GLY A 29 1.63 -12.24 -5.05
CA GLY A 29 0.30 -12.45 -4.47
C GLY A 29 0.22 -12.28 -2.95
N GLU A 30 1.34 -12.00 -2.28
CA GLU A 30 1.39 -11.76 -0.84
C GLU A 30 0.76 -10.40 -0.48
N LEU A 31 0.02 -10.35 0.64
CA LEU A 31 -0.31 -9.11 1.32
C LEU A 31 0.69 -8.90 2.46
N PHE A 32 1.58 -7.95 2.26
CA PHE A 32 2.63 -7.59 3.21
C PHE A 32 2.35 -6.24 3.87
N SER A 33 2.37 -6.18 5.20
CA SER A 33 2.25 -4.92 5.93
C SER A 33 3.59 -4.39 6.41
N LEU A 34 3.84 -3.11 6.15
CA LEU A 34 4.85 -2.32 6.84
C LEU A 34 4.18 -1.62 8.03
N LEU A 35 4.40 -2.16 9.24
CA LEU A 35 3.86 -1.65 10.49
C LEU A 35 4.91 -0.77 11.20
N GLY A 36 4.48 0.36 11.75
CA GLY A 36 5.38 1.23 12.52
C GLY A 36 4.73 2.55 12.90
N VAL A 37 5.29 3.21 13.89
CA VAL A 37 4.84 4.55 14.31
C VAL A 37 5.03 5.60 13.21
N ASN A 38 4.45 6.78 13.38
CA ASN A 38 4.69 7.91 12.48
C ASN A 38 6.18 8.28 12.47
N GLY A 39 6.71 8.53 11.28
CA GLY A 39 8.15 8.78 11.09
C GLY A 39 9.04 7.53 11.03
N ALA A 40 8.49 6.31 11.11
CA ALA A 40 9.28 5.08 11.02
C ALA A 40 9.91 4.81 9.63
N GLY A 41 9.53 5.56 8.59
CA GLY A 41 10.07 5.42 7.24
C GLY A 41 9.13 4.73 6.23
N LYS A 42 7.92 4.31 6.64
CA LYS A 42 6.95 3.57 5.81
C LYS A 42 6.63 4.26 4.48
N THR A 43 6.08 5.48 4.52
CA THR A 43 5.75 6.27 3.33
C THR A 43 6.98 6.59 2.47
N THR A 44 8.14 6.81 3.08
CA THR A 44 9.40 7.00 2.34
C THR A 44 9.78 5.73 1.57
N THR A 45 9.60 4.56 2.16
CA THR A 45 9.81 3.27 1.50
C THR A 45 8.89 3.14 0.29
N ILE A 46 7.56 3.38 0.45
CA ILE A 46 6.64 3.38 -0.69
C ILE A 46 7.06 4.36 -1.78
N LYS A 47 7.46 5.60 -1.42
CA LYS A 47 7.91 6.60 -2.40
C LYS A 47 9.13 6.15 -3.19
N MET A 48 10.07 5.42 -2.59
CA MET A 48 11.21 4.85 -3.32
C MET A 48 10.77 3.71 -4.23
N LEU A 49 10.01 2.74 -3.70
CA LEU A 49 9.54 1.58 -4.47
C LEU A 49 8.63 1.98 -5.64
N SER A 50 7.86 3.05 -5.49
CA SER A 50 7.02 3.60 -6.59
C SER A 50 7.75 4.56 -7.53
N CYS A 51 9.06 4.71 -7.39
CA CYS A 51 9.88 5.64 -8.20
C CYS A 51 9.40 7.11 -8.13
N LEU A 52 8.78 7.53 -7.00
CA LEU A 52 8.44 8.92 -6.71
C LEU A 52 9.61 9.68 -6.10
N THR A 53 10.56 8.97 -5.49
CA THR A 53 11.83 9.53 -5.03
C THR A 53 12.95 8.52 -5.24
N ALA A 54 14.12 8.99 -5.67
CA ALA A 54 15.28 8.11 -5.82
C ALA A 54 15.85 7.74 -4.44
N PRO A 55 16.32 6.51 -4.24
CA PRO A 55 17.11 6.15 -3.06
C PRO A 55 18.44 6.91 -3.02
N THR A 56 19.03 7.04 -1.84
CA THR A 56 20.40 7.56 -1.67
C THR A 56 21.43 6.49 -2.00
N SER A 57 21.14 5.23 -1.61
CA SER A 57 21.91 4.04 -1.97
C SER A 57 21.03 2.80 -1.94
N GLY A 58 21.56 1.68 -2.45
CA GLY A 58 20.81 0.43 -2.60
C GLY A 58 19.90 0.45 -3.83
N ASP A 59 19.14 -0.64 -4.02
CA ASP A 59 18.20 -0.80 -5.12
C ASP A 59 17.04 -1.71 -4.68
N ALA A 60 15.97 -1.72 -5.45
CA ALA A 60 14.91 -2.71 -5.33
C ALA A 60 14.46 -3.18 -6.72
N LEU A 61 14.16 -4.46 -6.82
CA LEU A 61 13.60 -5.06 -8.03
C LEU A 61 12.10 -5.30 -7.83
N LEU A 62 11.26 -4.73 -8.68
CA LEU A 62 9.82 -4.94 -8.71
C LEU A 62 9.45 -5.70 -9.98
N CYS A 63 8.96 -6.91 -9.84
CA CYS A 63 8.76 -7.85 -10.97
C CYS A 63 10.03 -7.98 -11.83
N GLY A 64 11.23 -7.92 -11.22
CA GLY A 64 12.52 -8.00 -11.89
C GLY A 64 13.09 -6.68 -12.42
N HIS A 65 12.34 -5.58 -12.34
CA HIS A 65 12.77 -4.25 -12.83
C HIS A 65 13.33 -3.40 -11.70
N SER A 66 14.52 -2.82 -11.90
CA SER A 66 15.21 -1.93 -10.96
C SER A 66 14.51 -0.58 -10.81
N ILE A 67 14.25 -0.14 -9.57
CA ILE A 67 13.70 1.21 -9.30
C ILE A 67 14.66 2.33 -9.67
N VAL A 68 15.97 2.03 -9.77
CA VAL A 68 17.01 3.01 -10.11
C VAL A 68 17.23 3.10 -11.61
N LYS A 69 17.25 1.95 -12.31
CA LYS A 69 17.64 1.86 -13.72
C LYS A 69 16.46 1.78 -14.68
N GLU A 70 15.33 1.23 -14.22
CA GLU A 70 14.20 0.85 -15.05
C GLU A 70 12.86 1.41 -14.52
N ALA A 71 12.89 2.67 -14.04
CA ALA A 71 11.73 3.30 -13.39
C ALA A 71 10.46 3.31 -14.26
N SER A 72 10.57 3.36 -15.58
CA SER A 72 9.42 3.30 -16.50
C SER A 72 8.75 1.92 -16.46
N GLN A 73 9.53 0.86 -16.50
CA GLN A 73 9.06 -0.53 -16.42
C GLN A 73 8.43 -0.81 -15.04
N VAL A 74 9.07 -0.32 -13.96
CA VAL A 74 8.49 -0.39 -12.62
C VAL A 74 7.11 0.28 -12.59
N LYS A 75 6.98 1.51 -13.09
CA LYS A 75 5.71 2.25 -13.12
C LYS A 75 4.62 1.56 -13.94
N SER A 76 4.97 0.73 -14.91
CA SER A 76 4.00 -0.01 -15.72
C SER A 76 3.38 -1.22 -15.00
N VAL A 77 3.99 -1.69 -13.92
CA VAL A 77 3.54 -2.89 -13.17
C VAL A 77 2.99 -2.58 -11.78
N ILE A 78 3.08 -1.32 -11.35
CA ILE A 78 2.63 -0.89 -10.02
C ILE A 78 1.45 0.09 -10.08
N ALA A 79 0.72 0.18 -8.98
CA ALA A 79 -0.16 1.32 -8.69
C ALA A 79 -0.06 1.71 -7.21
N VAL A 80 -0.45 2.95 -6.91
CA VAL A 80 -0.39 3.51 -5.56
C VAL A 80 -1.73 4.14 -5.22
N SER A 81 -2.33 3.75 -4.09
CA SER A 81 -3.36 4.53 -3.41
C SER A 81 -2.70 5.28 -2.25
N PRO A 82 -2.48 6.59 -2.38
CA PRO A 82 -1.73 7.36 -1.39
C PRO A 82 -2.55 7.61 -0.12
N GLN A 83 -1.91 8.04 0.96
CA GLN A 83 -2.54 8.37 2.23
C GLN A 83 -3.63 9.44 2.07
N GLU A 84 -3.35 10.53 1.34
CA GLU A 84 -4.36 11.49 0.92
C GLU A 84 -5.06 10.99 -0.33
N THR A 85 -6.39 10.94 -0.31
CA THR A 85 -7.15 10.44 -1.46
C THR A 85 -6.96 11.35 -2.66
N ALA A 86 -6.37 10.83 -3.74
CA ALA A 86 -6.11 11.57 -4.97
C ALA A 86 -7.32 11.51 -5.92
N VAL A 87 -8.50 11.92 -5.44
CA VAL A 87 -9.73 11.96 -6.24
C VAL A 87 -9.99 13.37 -6.77
N ALA A 88 -10.50 13.50 -7.99
CA ALA A 88 -10.95 14.77 -8.53
C ALA A 88 -12.35 15.10 -7.96
N PRO A 89 -12.48 16.07 -7.03
CA PRO A 89 -13.68 16.23 -6.21
C PRO A 89 -14.92 16.67 -7.00
N HIS A 90 -14.72 17.31 -8.13
CA HIS A 90 -15.81 17.79 -9.00
C HIS A 90 -16.29 16.75 -10.02
N LEU A 91 -15.51 15.70 -10.24
CA LEU A 91 -15.90 14.58 -11.08
C LEU A 91 -16.71 13.56 -10.29
N THR A 92 -17.62 12.87 -10.96
CA THR A 92 -18.33 11.71 -10.39
C THR A 92 -17.37 10.56 -10.15
N VAL A 93 -17.79 9.53 -9.40
CA VAL A 93 -17.04 8.29 -9.23
C VAL A 93 -16.65 7.69 -10.58
N ARG A 94 -17.62 7.56 -11.49
CA ARG A 94 -17.39 7.03 -12.84
C ARG A 94 -16.38 7.86 -13.63
N GLU A 95 -16.53 9.19 -13.65
CA GLU A 95 -15.60 10.08 -14.37
C GLU A 95 -14.19 10.06 -13.80
N ASN A 96 -14.01 9.86 -12.49
CA ASN A 96 -12.69 9.63 -11.90
C ASN A 96 -12.04 8.35 -12.44
N LEU A 97 -12.81 7.25 -12.56
CA LEU A 97 -12.31 5.99 -13.12
C LEU A 97 -12.01 6.14 -14.62
N GLU A 98 -12.89 6.78 -15.40
CA GLU A 98 -12.68 7.06 -16.83
C GLU A 98 -11.43 7.93 -17.06
N LEU A 99 -11.19 8.92 -16.19
CA LEU A 99 -9.98 9.75 -16.22
C LEU A 99 -8.73 8.87 -16.08
N MET A 100 -8.71 7.96 -15.09
CA MET A 100 -7.57 7.06 -14.89
C MET A 100 -7.39 6.07 -16.03
N ALA A 101 -8.48 5.50 -16.56
CA ALA A 101 -8.42 4.64 -17.74
C ALA A 101 -7.83 5.40 -18.95
N GLY A 102 -8.21 6.67 -19.12
CA GLY A 102 -7.65 7.56 -20.15
C GLY A 102 -6.16 7.81 -19.98
N VAL A 103 -5.69 8.05 -18.75
CA VAL A 103 -4.26 8.20 -18.42
C VAL A 103 -3.46 6.94 -18.82
N HIS A 104 -4.06 5.75 -18.65
CA HIS A 104 -3.46 4.48 -19.06
C HIS A 104 -3.66 4.13 -20.55
N GLY A 105 -4.21 5.06 -21.35
CA GLY A 105 -4.36 4.89 -22.79
C GLY A 105 -5.42 3.86 -23.21
N PHE A 106 -6.45 3.60 -22.37
CA PHE A 106 -7.51 2.67 -22.72
C PHE A 106 -8.38 3.24 -23.85
N SER A 107 -8.78 2.38 -24.79
CA SER A 107 -9.82 2.73 -25.76
C SER A 107 -11.15 3.00 -25.03
N ARG A 108 -12.06 3.73 -25.69
CA ARG A 108 -13.39 4.07 -25.12
C ARG A 108 -14.13 2.84 -24.61
N GLN A 109 -14.12 1.74 -25.37
CA GLN A 109 -14.81 0.50 -24.99
C GLN A 109 -14.10 -0.14 -23.77
N LYS A 110 -12.79 -0.30 -23.81
CA LYS A 110 -12.01 -0.86 -22.70
C LYS A 110 -12.16 -0.03 -21.42
N SER A 111 -12.22 1.29 -21.54
CA SER A 111 -12.47 2.19 -20.42
C SER A 111 -13.84 1.94 -19.78
N ALA A 112 -14.90 1.85 -20.60
CA ALA A 112 -16.24 1.58 -20.10
C ALA A 112 -16.32 0.24 -19.35
N ASP A 113 -15.79 -0.84 -19.95
CA ASP A 113 -15.79 -2.18 -19.36
C ASP A 113 -14.99 -2.23 -18.05
N ALA A 114 -13.80 -1.61 -18.02
CA ALA A 114 -12.97 -1.53 -16.82
C ALA A 114 -13.64 -0.71 -15.71
N CYS A 115 -14.28 0.41 -16.03
CA CYS A 115 -15.02 1.22 -15.07
C CYS A 115 -16.19 0.45 -14.47
N ASP A 116 -16.98 -0.25 -15.29
CA ASP A 116 -18.10 -1.07 -14.82
C ASP A 116 -17.61 -2.20 -13.90
N ALA A 117 -16.54 -2.88 -14.27
CA ALA A 117 -15.93 -3.91 -13.43
C ALA A 117 -15.44 -3.36 -12.08
N MET A 118 -14.77 -2.20 -12.05
CA MET A 118 -14.30 -1.57 -10.81
C MET A 118 -15.46 -1.08 -9.94
N ILE A 119 -16.52 -0.49 -10.54
CA ILE A 119 -17.71 -0.05 -9.81
C ILE A 119 -18.40 -1.22 -9.11
N GLN A 120 -18.51 -2.36 -9.78
CA GLN A 120 -19.06 -3.59 -9.19
C GLN A 120 -18.15 -4.17 -8.12
N ARG A 121 -16.87 -4.36 -8.43
CA ARG A 121 -15.89 -5.00 -7.55
C ARG A 121 -15.68 -4.27 -6.23
N LEU A 122 -15.74 -2.93 -6.23
CA LEU A 122 -15.53 -2.09 -5.05
C LEU A 122 -16.85 -1.57 -4.45
N ASP A 123 -17.98 -2.15 -4.87
CA ASP A 123 -19.33 -1.80 -4.40
C ASP A 123 -19.66 -0.29 -4.52
N LEU A 124 -19.24 0.34 -5.61
CA LEU A 124 -19.41 1.77 -5.86
C LEU A 124 -20.72 2.09 -6.60
N SER A 125 -21.57 1.10 -6.87
CA SER A 125 -22.77 1.24 -7.73
C SER A 125 -23.75 2.31 -7.24
N SER A 126 -23.99 2.37 -5.92
CA SER A 126 -24.92 3.32 -5.29
C SER A 126 -24.45 4.77 -5.36
N VAL A 127 -23.16 5.00 -5.59
CA VAL A 127 -22.52 6.32 -5.63
C VAL A 127 -21.89 6.65 -6.98
N ALA A 128 -21.99 5.77 -7.99
CA ALA A 128 -21.28 5.89 -9.26
C ALA A 128 -21.48 7.23 -9.98
N ARG A 129 -22.64 7.86 -9.80
CA ARG A 129 -23.00 9.17 -10.41
C ARG A 129 -22.86 10.35 -9.45
N LYS A 130 -22.41 10.13 -8.20
CA LYS A 130 -22.19 11.22 -7.24
C LYS A 130 -20.78 11.81 -7.45
N ALA A 131 -20.67 13.14 -7.31
CA ALA A 131 -19.39 13.81 -7.31
C ALA A 131 -18.53 13.32 -6.14
N ALA A 132 -17.25 13.02 -6.40
CA ALA A 132 -16.33 12.43 -5.42
C ALA A 132 -16.15 13.30 -4.15
N GLY A 133 -16.19 14.63 -4.29
CA GLY A 133 -16.11 15.54 -3.16
C GLY A 133 -17.33 15.52 -2.22
N LYS A 134 -18.44 14.88 -2.61
CA LYS A 134 -19.65 14.71 -1.77
C LYS A 134 -19.72 13.36 -1.08
N LEU A 135 -18.73 12.51 -1.27
CA LEU A 135 -18.65 11.19 -0.66
C LEU A 135 -18.08 11.27 0.77
N SER A 136 -18.47 10.32 1.64
CA SER A 136 -17.78 10.11 2.91
C SER A 136 -16.32 9.66 2.68
N GLY A 137 -15.46 9.79 3.69
CA GLY A 137 -14.06 9.37 3.62
C GLY A 137 -13.88 7.92 3.19
N GLY A 138 -14.72 7.00 3.68
CA GLY A 138 -14.70 5.59 3.28
C GLY A 138 -14.98 5.39 1.78
N TRP A 139 -15.98 6.06 1.24
CA TRP A 139 -16.29 6.01 -0.20
C TRP A 139 -15.19 6.64 -1.06
N GLN A 140 -14.58 7.75 -0.61
CA GLN A 140 -13.44 8.36 -1.30
C GLN A 140 -12.23 7.42 -1.28
N ARG A 141 -12.01 6.70 -0.17
CA ARG A 141 -10.92 5.73 -0.06
C ARG A 141 -11.15 4.53 -0.99
N ARG A 142 -12.37 3.97 -1.04
CA ARG A 142 -12.72 2.91 -2.00
C ARG A 142 -12.51 3.38 -3.44
N LEU A 143 -12.92 4.61 -3.77
CA LEU A 143 -12.68 5.19 -5.10
C LEU A 143 -11.19 5.33 -5.40
N SER A 144 -10.37 5.80 -4.47
CA SER A 144 -8.92 5.90 -4.64
C SER A 144 -8.27 4.55 -4.94
N ILE A 145 -8.71 3.48 -4.26
CA ILE A 145 -8.24 2.12 -4.54
C ILE A 145 -8.74 1.63 -5.90
N ALA A 146 -10.01 1.90 -6.25
CA ALA A 146 -10.56 1.54 -7.56
C ALA A 146 -9.79 2.21 -8.71
N MET A 147 -9.44 3.50 -8.55
CA MET A 147 -8.61 4.25 -9.50
C MET A 147 -7.21 3.62 -9.66
N ALA A 148 -6.60 3.18 -8.55
CA ALA A 148 -5.32 2.50 -8.60
C ALA A 148 -5.41 1.12 -9.29
N LEU A 149 -6.51 0.40 -9.11
CA LEU A 149 -6.73 -0.93 -9.68
C LEU A 149 -7.12 -0.93 -11.16
N ILE A 150 -7.51 0.21 -11.72
CA ILE A 150 -8.03 0.30 -13.10
C ILE A 150 -7.03 -0.22 -14.15
N SER A 151 -5.73 -0.10 -13.87
CA SER A 151 -4.63 -0.58 -14.73
C SER A 151 -4.27 -2.05 -14.52
N GLU A 152 -4.96 -2.76 -13.63
CA GLU A 152 -4.66 -4.15 -13.24
C GLU A 152 -3.19 -4.36 -12.83
N PRO A 153 -2.69 -3.61 -11.82
CA PRO A 153 -1.29 -3.65 -11.45
C PRO A 153 -0.89 -5.01 -10.87
N LYS A 154 0.35 -5.44 -11.11
CA LYS A 154 0.93 -6.62 -10.45
C LYS A 154 1.23 -6.36 -8.98
N ILE A 155 1.58 -5.10 -8.63
CA ILE A 155 1.90 -4.65 -7.28
C ILE A 155 1.06 -3.42 -6.95
N LEU A 156 0.33 -3.48 -5.84
CA LEU A 156 -0.50 -2.39 -5.32
C LEU A 156 0.08 -1.89 -4.00
N PHE A 157 0.38 -0.60 -3.94
CA PHE A 157 0.76 0.08 -2.70
C PHE A 157 -0.45 0.78 -2.09
N LEU A 158 -0.73 0.50 -0.82
CA LEU A 158 -1.77 1.14 -0.02
C LEU A 158 -1.11 1.87 1.16
N ASP A 159 -1.03 3.20 1.08
CA ASP A 159 -0.40 4.00 2.13
C ASP A 159 -1.45 4.46 3.14
N GLU A 160 -1.46 3.83 4.32
CA GLU A 160 -2.40 4.07 5.43
C GLU A 160 -3.88 4.12 4.98
N PRO A 161 -4.41 3.05 4.33
CA PRO A 161 -5.69 3.11 3.64
C PRO A 161 -6.89 3.34 4.56
N THR A 162 -6.80 3.03 5.85
CA THR A 162 -7.91 3.16 6.81
C THR A 162 -7.77 4.36 7.74
N LEU A 163 -6.75 5.20 7.52
CA LEU A 163 -6.53 6.38 8.36
C LEU A 163 -7.73 7.32 8.34
N GLY A 164 -8.23 7.67 9.53
CA GLY A 164 -9.35 8.60 9.68
C GLY A 164 -10.74 8.02 9.38
N LEU A 165 -10.84 6.72 9.11
CA LEU A 165 -12.12 6.03 8.95
C LEU A 165 -12.70 5.60 10.30
N ASP A 166 -14.02 5.62 10.42
CA ASP A 166 -14.71 4.99 11.53
C ASP A 166 -14.63 3.45 11.47
N VAL A 167 -15.08 2.80 12.52
CA VAL A 167 -14.94 1.33 12.68
C VAL A 167 -15.65 0.56 11.57
N LEU A 168 -16.85 1.01 11.15
CA LEU A 168 -17.63 0.33 10.11
C LEU A 168 -16.99 0.48 8.75
N ALA A 169 -16.64 1.71 8.36
CA ALA A 169 -15.97 2.00 7.09
C ALA A 169 -14.62 1.29 6.99
N ARG A 170 -13.88 1.14 8.13
CA ARG A 170 -12.64 0.38 8.20
C ARG A 170 -12.88 -1.11 7.94
N SER A 171 -13.85 -1.71 8.63
CA SER A 171 -14.20 -3.13 8.45
C SER A 171 -14.58 -3.44 7.00
N GLU A 172 -15.44 -2.61 6.42
CA GLU A 172 -15.86 -2.75 5.03
C GLU A 172 -14.69 -2.61 4.04
N LEU A 173 -13.74 -1.72 4.32
CA LEU A 173 -12.54 -1.56 3.48
C LEU A 173 -11.60 -2.76 3.62
N TRP A 174 -11.49 -3.36 4.81
CA TRP A 174 -10.72 -4.58 5.00
C TRP A 174 -11.28 -5.74 4.16
N ASP A 175 -12.59 -5.87 4.05
CA ASP A 175 -13.21 -6.90 3.19
C ASP A 175 -12.82 -6.70 1.73
N VAL A 176 -12.87 -5.46 1.26
CA VAL A 176 -12.39 -5.09 -0.09
C VAL A 176 -10.92 -5.47 -0.28
N ILE A 177 -10.03 -5.15 0.68
CA ILE A 177 -8.60 -5.47 0.59
C ILE A 177 -8.37 -6.99 0.59
N ARG A 178 -9.12 -7.75 1.42
CA ARG A 178 -9.04 -9.22 1.43
C ARG A 178 -9.38 -9.83 0.08
N GLU A 179 -10.38 -9.31 -0.64
CA GLU A 179 -10.75 -9.78 -1.98
C GLU A 179 -9.68 -9.54 -3.05
N LEU A 180 -8.75 -8.61 -2.80
CA LEU A 180 -7.62 -8.34 -3.69
C LEU A 180 -6.47 -9.33 -3.49
N LYS A 181 -6.39 -9.98 -2.33
CA LYS A 181 -5.32 -10.91 -1.96
C LYS A 181 -5.23 -12.05 -2.96
N GLY A 182 -4.02 -12.42 -3.33
CA GLY A 182 -3.73 -13.45 -4.34
C GLY A 182 -3.91 -13.00 -5.80
N LYS A 183 -4.60 -11.87 -6.06
CA LYS A 183 -4.77 -11.31 -7.42
C LYS A 183 -3.68 -10.31 -7.78
N SER A 184 -3.21 -9.58 -6.79
CA SER A 184 -2.07 -8.66 -6.88
C SER A 184 -1.21 -8.81 -5.63
N THR A 185 0.08 -8.49 -5.72
CA THR A 185 0.93 -8.34 -4.54
C THR A 185 0.59 -7.00 -3.89
N ILE A 186 0.29 -6.99 -2.59
CA ILE A 186 -0.15 -5.79 -1.89
C ILE A 186 0.87 -5.42 -0.82
N ILE A 187 1.32 -4.17 -0.84
CA ILE A 187 2.10 -3.57 0.23
C ILE A 187 1.24 -2.55 0.93
N LEU A 188 0.90 -2.84 2.18
CA LEU A 188 0.09 -2.00 3.04
C LEU A 188 0.99 -1.30 4.06
N THR A 189 0.93 0.01 4.19
CA THR A 189 1.51 0.68 5.37
C THR A 189 0.42 0.98 6.37
N THR A 190 0.74 0.79 7.64
CA THR A 190 -0.19 1.10 8.73
C THR A 190 0.55 1.36 10.04
N HIS A 191 -0.11 2.05 10.95
CA HIS A 191 0.28 2.13 12.35
C HIS A 191 -0.74 1.41 13.26
N TYR A 192 -1.80 0.81 12.67
CA TYR A 192 -2.79 0.02 13.38
C TYR A 192 -2.37 -1.45 13.41
N MET A 193 -2.10 -1.97 14.61
CA MET A 193 -1.68 -3.37 14.82
C MET A 193 -2.77 -4.35 14.41
N GLU A 194 -4.03 -4.02 14.73
CA GLU A 194 -5.20 -4.80 14.33
C GLU A 194 -5.32 -4.97 12.82
N GLU A 195 -5.04 -3.92 12.05
CA GLU A 195 -5.08 -3.96 10.59
C GLU A 195 -4.00 -4.88 10.02
N ALA A 196 -2.77 -4.73 10.50
CA ALA A 196 -1.67 -5.59 10.09
C ALA A 196 -1.94 -7.05 10.42
N GLU A 197 -2.45 -7.35 11.62
CA GLU A 197 -2.79 -8.71 12.05
C GLU A 197 -3.94 -9.32 11.24
N ALA A 198 -5.00 -8.52 10.97
CA ALA A 198 -6.22 -9.02 10.32
C ALA A 198 -6.06 -9.28 8.81
N LEU A 199 -5.14 -8.57 8.15
CA LEU A 199 -5.05 -8.58 6.69
C LEU A 199 -3.82 -9.32 6.15
N SER A 200 -2.69 -9.26 6.87
CA SER A 200 -1.39 -9.58 6.25
C SER A 200 -1.01 -11.05 6.34
N ASP A 201 -0.32 -11.53 5.32
CA ASP A 201 0.40 -12.81 5.37
C ASP A 201 1.66 -12.68 6.22
N ARG A 202 2.39 -11.57 6.02
CA ARG A 202 3.58 -11.21 6.79
C ARG A 202 3.57 -9.72 7.13
N ILE A 203 4.21 -9.41 8.25
CA ILE A 203 4.32 -8.06 8.82
C ILE A 203 5.79 -7.74 8.98
N GLY A 204 6.22 -6.60 8.44
CA GLY A 204 7.52 -6.00 8.71
C GLY A 204 7.37 -4.83 9.68
N ILE A 205 8.01 -4.91 10.85
CA ILE A 205 7.99 -3.81 11.82
C ILE A 205 9.14 -2.86 11.52
N MET A 206 8.79 -1.61 11.26
CA MET A 206 9.75 -0.53 11.05
C MET A 206 9.90 0.37 12.28
N LYS A 207 11.16 0.69 12.62
CA LYS A 207 11.53 1.66 13.65
C LYS A 207 12.68 2.53 13.14
N THR A 208 12.55 3.85 13.19
CA THR A 208 13.60 4.82 12.83
C THR A 208 14.32 4.47 11.51
N GLY A 209 13.55 4.17 10.47
CA GLY A 209 14.05 3.85 9.15
C GLY A 209 14.60 2.42 8.95
N ARG A 210 14.52 1.56 9.95
CA ARG A 210 15.04 0.18 9.90
C ARG A 210 13.92 -0.84 10.06
N LEU A 211 14.06 -1.98 9.40
CA LEU A 211 13.24 -3.16 9.63
C LEU A 211 13.80 -3.88 10.88
N VAL A 212 13.03 -3.96 11.96
CA VAL A 212 13.46 -4.54 13.23
C VAL A 212 12.88 -5.93 13.49
N ALA A 213 11.81 -6.29 12.81
CA ALA A 213 11.24 -7.64 12.81
C ALA A 213 10.47 -7.87 11.52
N CYS A 214 10.39 -9.13 11.08
CA CYS A 214 9.59 -9.54 9.92
C CYS A 214 9.15 -10.99 10.10
N GLY A 215 7.86 -11.26 9.89
CA GLY A 215 7.27 -12.59 9.99
C GLY A 215 5.75 -12.56 9.91
N THR A 216 5.12 -13.70 10.08
CA THR A 216 3.67 -13.83 10.27
C THR A 216 3.24 -13.16 11.58
N ALA A 217 1.94 -12.89 11.75
CA ALA A 217 1.42 -12.35 13.01
C ALA A 217 1.78 -13.23 14.22
N ALA A 218 1.76 -14.55 14.05
CA ALA A 218 2.13 -15.50 15.11
C ALA A 218 3.64 -15.40 15.47
N GLU A 219 4.52 -15.33 14.48
CA GLU A 219 5.97 -15.16 14.69
C GLU A 219 6.31 -13.82 15.35
N ILE A 220 5.62 -12.73 14.96
CA ILE A 220 5.79 -11.41 15.59
C ILE A 220 5.36 -11.44 17.07
N LYS A 221 4.22 -12.06 17.37
CA LYS A 221 3.75 -12.25 18.75
C LYS A 221 4.72 -13.06 19.58
N GLN A 222 5.21 -14.16 19.03
CA GLN A 222 6.22 -15.00 19.69
C GLN A 222 7.53 -14.22 19.95
N LEU A 223 8.02 -13.48 18.96
CA LEU A 223 9.23 -12.65 19.09
C LEU A 223 9.06 -11.56 20.15
N GLY A 224 7.89 -10.96 20.25
CA GLY A 224 7.56 -9.94 21.24
C GLY A 224 7.16 -10.47 22.60
N GLY A 225 7.05 -11.80 22.76
CA GLY A 225 6.72 -12.45 24.03
C GLY A 225 5.30 -12.12 24.55
N SER A 226 4.33 -11.96 23.66
CA SER A 226 2.94 -11.66 24.02
C SER A 226 1.95 -12.22 22.98
N ASP A 227 0.79 -12.67 23.46
CA ASP A 227 -0.31 -13.11 22.59
C ASP A 227 -1.07 -11.92 21.98
N LYS A 228 -0.87 -10.71 22.48
CA LYS A 228 -1.47 -9.48 21.94
C LYS A 228 -0.46 -8.76 21.02
N MET A 229 -0.91 -8.39 19.81
CA MET A 229 -0.07 -7.75 18.82
C MET A 229 0.48 -6.40 19.30
N GLU A 230 -0.32 -5.61 20.05
CA GLU A 230 0.13 -4.33 20.60
C GLU A 230 1.29 -4.48 21.57
N ASP A 231 1.19 -5.42 22.52
CA ASP A 231 2.23 -5.66 23.51
C ASP A 231 3.50 -6.20 22.83
N ALA A 232 3.33 -7.15 21.90
CA ALA A 232 4.43 -7.69 21.11
C ALA A 232 5.16 -6.60 20.32
N PHE A 233 4.43 -5.74 19.63
CA PHE A 233 4.98 -4.59 18.92
C PHE A 233 5.78 -3.66 19.83
N VAL A 234 5.21 -3.29 21.00
CA VAL A 234 5.88 -2.41 21.97
C VAL A 234 7.16 -3.04 22.48
N ASN A 235 7.17 -4.34 22.80
CA ASN A 235 8.35 -5.06 23.30
C ASN A 235 9.46 -5.11 22.23
N ILE A 236 9.13 -5.43 20.98
CA ILE A 236 10.08 -5.46 19.86
C ILE A 236 10.68 -4.07 19.65
N VAL A 237 9.82 -3.04 19.58
CA VAL A 237 10.26 -1.66 19.33
C VAL A 237 11.11 -1.13 20.50
N LYS A 238 10.82 -1.46 21.77
CA LYS A 238 11.64 -1.10 22.93
C LYS A 238 12.96 -1.88 22.96
N GLY A 239 12.93 -3.20 22.72
CA GLY A 239 14.12 -4.05 22.70
C GLY A 239 15.12 -3.69 21.60
N ALA A 240 14.69 -3.25 20.46
CA ALA A 240 15.55 -2.76 19.37
C ALA A 240 16.19 -1.37 19.65
N ALA A 241 16.07 -0.84 20.88
CA ALA A 241 16.69 0.42 21.31
C ALA A 241 18.00 0.19 22.12
N GLN A 242 18.35 -1.08 22.41
CA GLN A 242 19.60 -1.51 23.01
C GLN A 242 20.53 -2.05 21.93
#